data_0da45f7371523ae999436ebf80f89f2b
#
_entry.id   0da45f7371523ae999436ebf80f89f2b
#
_cell.length_a   1.000
_cell.length_b   1.000
_cell.length_c   1.000
_cell.angle_alpha   90.00
_cell.angle_beta   90.00
_cell.angle_gamma   90.00
#
_symmetry.space_group_name_H-M   'P 1'
#
loop_
_entity.id
_entity.type
_entity.pdbx_description
1 polymer ?
#
loop_
_entity_poly.entity_id
_entity_poly.type
_entity_poly.pdbx_seq_one_letter_code
_entity_poly.pdbx_strand_id
1 'polypeptide(L)'
;MSAIEITEIIKQISQEIEVDSNGHGKASIKATARLAGVDDESIRKALKSSADPVPSKLAKELMLQGFKATDLNEWRTNGIPDVAIAIILEYYAYEAGRYCTKQARLVCRSFNTIGIRAWIQDKLGWTKSANPFRERIISNAYSIRLLPKNHDFSHCVRK
;
A
#
# COMPACT_ATOMS: atom_id res chain seq x y z
N MET A 1 -11.73 -4.48 -12.04
CA MET A 1 -11.72 -3.69 -10.78
C MET A 1 -11.55 -2.23 -11.13
N SER A 2 -12.48 -1.40 -10.72
CA SER A 2 -12.47 0.04 -11.03
C SER A 2 -11.81 0.83 -9.90
N ALA A 3 -11.42 2.09 -10.14
CA ALA A 3 -10.90 2.98 -9.10
C ALA A 3 -11.89 3.18 -7.93
N ILE A 4 -13.18 3.00 -8.17
CA ILE A 4 -14.24 3.06 -7.16
C ILE A 4 -14.09 1.94 -6.14
N GLU A 5 -13.73 0.73 -6.58
CA GLU A 5 -13.59 -0.44 -5.70
C GLU A 5 -12.41 -0.27 -4.74
N ILE A 6 -11.30 0.32 -5.20
CA ILE A 6 -10.15 0.61 -4.32
C ILE A 6 -10.52 1.66 -3.28
N THR A 7 -11.25 2.70 -3.69
CA THR A 7 -11.75 3.74 -2.77
C THR A 7 -12.60 3.14 -1.66
N GLU A 8 -13.51 2.26 -2.03
CA GLU A 8 -14.39 1.60 -1.08
C GLU A 8 -13.60 0.72 -0.11
N ILE A 9 -12.62 -0.06 -0.61
CA ILE A 9 -11.74 -0.87 0.23
C ILE A 9 -11.00 -0.01 1.25
N ILE A 10 -10.37 1.10 0.80
CA ILE A 10 -9.62 1.98 1.72
C ILE A 10 -10.55 2.61 2.75
N LYS A 11 -11.76 3.01 2.37
CA LYS A 11 -12.75 3.55 3.30
C LYS A 11 -13.14 2.52 4.36
N GLN A 12 -13.34 1.26 3.96
CA GLN A 12 -13.67 0.17 4.87
C GLN A 12 -12.55 -0.14 5.87
N ILE A 13 -11.28 -0.02 5.44
CA ILE A 13 -10.13 -0.34 6.30
C ILE A 13 -9.61 0.87 7.08
N SER A 14 -10.10 2.08 6.82
CA SER A 14 -9.61 3.31 7.47
C SER A 14 -9.70 3.27 8.99
N GLN A 15 -10.68 2.57 9.55
CA GLN A 15 -10.84 2.38 11.00
C GLN A 15 -9.89 1.33 11.59
N GLU A 16 -9.25 0.52 10.73
CA GLU A 16 -8.31 -0.53 11.11
C GLU A 16 -6.84 -0.10 10.88
N ILE A 17 -6.64 1.17 10.51
CA ILE A 17 -5.32 1.77 10.30
C ILE A 17 -5.08 2.76 11.43
N GLU A 18 -3.99 2.59 12.14
CA GLU A 18 -3.50 3.50 13.16
C GLU A 18 -2.26 4.23 12.65
N VAL A 19 -2.11 5.50 13.01
CA VAL A 19 -0.91 6.30 12.68
C VAL A 19 -0.36 6.85 13.98
N ASP A 20 0.92 6.61 14.23
CA ASP A 20 1.60 7.09 15.41
C ASP A 20 1.99 8.59 15.30
N SER A 21 2.51 9.15 16.40
CA SER A 21 2.95 10.55 16.46
C SER A 21 4.08 10.90 15.49
N ASN A 22 4.82 9.90 15.00
CA ASN A 22 5.91 10.05 14.05
C ASN A 22 5.43 9.89 12.60
N GLY A 23 4.16 9.57 12.39
CA GLY A 23 3.57 9.37 11.07
C GLY A 23 3.73 7.95 10.52
N HIS A 24 4.21 6.98 11.33
CA HIS A 24 4.28 5.57 10.92
C HIS A 24 2.90 4.93 11.05
N GLY A 25 2.51 4.21 10.01
CA GLY A 25 1.24 3.52 9.95
C GLY A 25 1.33 2.08 10.44
N LYS A 26 0.22 1.59 11.00
CA LYS A 26 0.00 0.17 11.27
C LYS A 26 -1.40 -0.20 10.82
N ALA A 27 -1.58 -1.43 10.37
CA ALA A 27 -2.89 -1.95 10.02
C ALA A 27 -3.11 -3.36 10.55
N SER A 28 -4.37 -3.72 10.75
CA SER A 28 -4.73 -5.09 11.13
C SER A 28 -4.39 -6.09 10.02
N ILE A 29 -4.25 -7.37 10.37
CA ILE A 29 -4.08 -8.44 9.38
C ILE A 29 -5.26 -8.46 8.40
N LYS A 30 -6.49 -8.23 8.90
CA LYS A 30 -7.70 -8.19 8.07
C LYS A 30 -7.65 -7.03 7.06
N ALA A 31 -7.25 -5.84 7.52
CA ALA A 31 -7.10 -4.69 6.63
C ALA A 31 -6.05 -4.95 5.54
N THR A 32 -4.89 -5.51 5.92
CA THR A 32 -3.83 -5.87 4.98
C THR A 32 -4.30 -6.93 3.98
N ALA A 33 -5.04 -7.94 4.43
CA ALA A 33 -5.60 -8.97 3.56
C ALA A 33 -6.61 -8.40 2.56
N ARG A 34 -7.48 -7.49 2.99
CA ARG A 34 -8.41 -6.77 2.10
C ARG A 34 -7.67 -5.94 1.06
N LEU A 35 -6.59 -5.24 1.44
CA LEU A 35 -5.76 -4.51 0.48
C LEU A 35 -5.12 -5.44 -0.55
N ALA A 36 -4.59 -6.57 -0.11
CA ALA A 36 -3.97 -7.55 -0.98
C ALA A 36 -4.97 -8.37 -1.80
N GLY A 37 -6.26 -8.37 -1.44
CA GLY A 37 -7.28 -9.19 -2.09
C GLY A 37 -7.10 -10.67 -1.83
N VAL A 38 -6.67 -11.03 -0.61
CA VAL A 38 -6.48 -12.41 -0.14
C VAL A 38 -7.27 -12.64 1.15
N ASP A 39 -7.39 -13.91 1.53
CA ASP A 39 -7.96 -14.27 2.81
C ASP A 39 -6.99 -13.96 3.97
N ASP A 40 -7.51 -13.43 5.09
CA ASP A 40 -6.70 -13.05 6.26
C ASP A 40 -6.01 -14.27 6.89
N GLU A 41 -6.61 -15.45 6.82
CA GLU A 41 -6.00 -16.68 7.28
C GLU A 41 -4.73 -17.04 6.49
N SER A 42 -4.67 -16.71 5.22
CA SER A 42 -3.48 -16.91 4.39
C SER A 42 -2.29 -16.08 4.90
N ILE A 43 -2.52 -14.82 5.28
CA ILE A 43 -1.49 -13.98 5.88
C ILE A 43 -1.13 -14.51 7.27
N ARG A 44 -2.12 -14.87 8.11
CA ARG A 44 -1.88 -15.41 9.46
C ARG A 44 -0.98 -16.66 9.41
N LYS A 45 -1.28 -17.60 8.52
CA LYS A 45 -0.48 -18.81 8.33
C LYS A 45 0.93 -18.50 7.88
N ALA A 46 1.07 -17.56 6.93
CA ALA A 46 2.37 -17.13 6.45
C ALA A 46 3.23 -16.50 7.56
N LEU A 47 2.65 -15.59 8.36
CA LEU A 47 3.36 -14.97 9.49
C LEU A 47 3.71 -16.00 10.57
N LYS A 48 2.80 -16.91 10.90
CA LYS A 48 3.05 -17.97 11.88
C LYS A 48 4.19 -18.88 11.45
N SER A 49 4.30 -19.19 10.16
CA SER A 49 5.35 -20.06 9.63
C SER A 49 6.77 -19.51 9.78
N SER A 50 6.93 -18.25 10.20
CA SER A 50 8.25 -17.66 10.47
C SER A 50 9.03 -18.39 11.58
N ALA A 51 8.31 -19.06 12.49
CA ALA A 51 8.90 -19.86 13.55
C ALA A 51 9.18 -21.33 13.14
N ASP A 52 8.73 -21.74 11.97
CA ASP A 52 8.92 -23.09 11.47
C ASP A 52 10.34 -23.30 10.89
N PRO A 53 10.86 -24.52 10.87
CA PRO A 53 12.13 -24.83 10.22
C PRO A 53 12.18 -24.45 8.72
N VAL A 54 11.02 -24.46 8.07
CA VAL A 54 10.85 -24.04 6.67
C VAL A 54 9.76 -22.98 6.59
N PRO A 55 10.12 -21.71 6.74
CA PRO A 55 9.17 -20.61 6.62
C PRO A 55 8.53 -20.52 5.24
N SER A 56 7.31 -19.97 5.17
CA SER A 56 6.66 -19.65 3.90
C SER A 56 7.48 -18.63 3.08
N LYS A 57 7.24 -18.57 1.77
CA LYS A 57 7.93 -17.59 0.91
C LYS A 57 7.71 -16.15 1.41
N LEU A 58 6.50 -15.79 1.80
CA LEU A 58 6.20 -14.47 2.33
C LEU A 58 6.98 -14.20 3.63
N ALA A 59 7.01 -15.15 4.56
CA ALA A 59 7.78 -15.00 5.79
C ALA A 59 9.28 -14.84 5.51
N LYS A 60 9.83 -15.60 4.57
CA LYS A 60 11.23 -15.45 4.14
C LYS A 60 11.50 -14.08 3.56
N GLU A 61 10.61 -13.56 2.72
CA GLU A 61 10.76 -12.24 2.11
C GLU A 61 10.79 -11.14 3.19
N LEU A 62 9.86 -11.19 4.14
CA LEU A 62 9.83 -10.25 5.27
C LEU A 62 11.11 -10.34 6.11
N MET A 63 11.62 -11.55 6.36
CA MET A 63 12.87 -11.74 7.11
C MET A 63 14.09 -11.23 6.34
N LEU A 64 14.12 -11.37 5.02
CA LEU A 64 15.19 -10.81 4.15
C LEU A 64 15.20 -9.27 4.21
N GLN A 65 14.05 -8.64 4.40
CA GLN A 65 13.94 -7.19 4.58
C GLN A 65 14.25 -6.70 6.01
N GLY A 66 14.71 -7.61 6.88
CA GLY A 66 15.24 -7.28 8.20
C GLY A 66 14.26 -7.48 9.37
N PHE A 67 13.06 -7.97 9.14
CA PHE A 67 12.13 -8.31 10.22
C PHE A 67 12.51 -9.65 10.86
N LYS A 68 12.34 -9.75 12.19
CA LYS A 68 12.61 -10.98 12.93
C LYS A 68 11.35 -11.85 13.00
N ALA A 69 11.52 -13.15 13.17
CA ALA A 69 10.39 -14.07 13.36
C ALA A 69 9.50 -13.70 14.57
N THR A 70 10.10 -13.12 15.62
CA THR A 70 9.38 -12.59 16.78
C THR A 70 8.44 -11.46 16.39
N ASP A 71 8.91 -10.52 15.56
CA ASP A 71 8.13 -9.37 15.10
C ASP A 71 6.89 -9.83 14.29
N LEU A 72 7.10 -10.79 13.38
CA LEU A 72 6.01 -11.35 12.57
C LEU A 72 4.91 -11.99 13.42
N ASN A 73 5.27 -12.64 14.53
CA ASN A 73 4.31 -13.23 15.45
C ASN A 73 3.56 -12.17 16.28
N GLU A 74 4.23 -11.09 16.66
CA GLU A 74 3.64 -9.98 17.41
C GLU A 74 2.63 -9.17 16.58
N TRP A 75 2.77 -9.11 15.25
CA TRP A 75 1.85 -8.39 14.38
C TRP A 75 0.41 -8.90 14.43
N ARG A 76 0.20 -10.09 14.95
CA ARG A 76 -1.14 -10.62 15.18
C ARG A 76 -1.92 -9.80 16.23
N THR A 77 -1.21 -9.18 17.16
CA THR A 77 -1.76 -8.38 18.27
C THR A 77 -1.51 -6.89 18.04
N ASN A 78 -0.32 -6.53 17.58
CA ASN A 78 0.15 -5.15 17.52
C ASN A 78 -0.08 -4.47 16.17
N GLY A 79 -0.66 -5.20 15.19
CA GLY A 79 -0.80 -4.72 13.82
C GLY A 79 0.47 -4.82 12.99
N ILE A 80 0.32 -4.81 11.69
CA ILE A 80 1.41 -4.90 10.70
C ILE A 80 1.89 -3.48 10.40
N PRO A 81 3.20 -3.18 10.53
CA PRO A 81 3.73 -1.86 10.20
C PRO A 81 3.66 -1.57 8.70
N ASP A 82 3.55 -0.31 8.33
CA ASP A 82 3.38 0.17 6.96
C ASP A 82 4.43 -0.35 5.97
N VAL A 83 5.70 -0.40 6.38
CA VAL A 83 6.78 -0.99 5.57
C VAL A 83 6.51 -2.46 5.27
N ALA A 84 6.06 -3.23 6.25
CA ALA A 84 5.73 -4.65 6.06
C ALA A 84 4.46 -4.82 5.22
N ILE A 85 3.47 -3.93 5.34
CA ILE A 85 2.30 -3.91 4.48
C ILE A 85 2.71 -3.74 3.01
N ALA A 86 3.64 -2.82 2.73
CA ALA A 86 4.16 -2.61 1.38
C ALA A 86 4.78 -3.87 0.79
N ILE A 87 5.61 -4.58 1.57
CA ILE A 87 6.25 -5.85 1.17
C ILE A 87 5.20 -6.95 0.93
N ILE A 88 4.21 -7.07 1.80
CA ILE A 88 3.13 -8.04 1.64
C ILE A 88 2.33 -7.78 0.36
N LEU A 89 2.02 -6.52 0.09
CA LEU A 89 1.32 -6.11 -1.14
C LEU A 89 2.15 -6.41 -2.38
N GLU A 90 3.44 -6.11 -2.37
CA GLU A 90 4.37 -6.39 -3.46
C GLU A 90 4.47 -7.90 -3.72
N TYR A 91 4.59 -8.70 -2.66
CA TYR A 91 4.59 -10.16 -2.76
C TYR A 91 3.34 -10.69 -3.46
N TYR A 92 2.14 -10.28 -3.03
CA TYR A 92 0.89 -10.71 -3.68
C TYR A 92 0.65 -10.05 -5.05
N ALA A 93 1.32 -8.95 -5.35
CA ALA A 93 1.26 -8.35 -6.67
C ALA A 93 2.09 -9.10 -7.71
N TYR A 94 3.28 -9.62 -7.32
CA TYR A 94 4.29 -10.07 -8.29
C TYR A 94 4.96 -11.41 -7.95
N GLU A 95 5.11 -11.79 -6.66
CA GLU A 95 5.96 -12.90 -6.22
C GLU A 95 5.19 -14.18 -5.83
N ALA A 96 3.90 -14.07 -5.52
CA ALA A 96 3.09 -15.18 -5.04
C ALA A 96 2.74 -16.23 -6.11
N GLY A 97 3.23 -16.10 -7.34
CA GLY A 97 2.97 -17.00 -8.45
C GLY A 97 1.46 -17.07 -8.77
N ARG A 98 0.87 -18.28 -8.67
CA ARG A 98 -0.57 -18.47 -8.93
C ARG A 98 -1.49 -17.74 -7.95
N TYR A 99 -0.98 -17.30 -6.82
CA TYR A 99 -1.73 -16.55 -5.80
C TYR A 99 -1.60 -15.04 -5.94
N CYS A 100 -0.94 -14.55 -7.00
CA CYS A 100 -0.92 -13.12 -7.30
C CYS A 100 -2.32 -12.59 -7.55
N THR A 101 -2.62 -11.42 -7.00
CA THR A 101 -3.93 -10.79 -7.15
C THR A 101 -3.85 -9.52 -8.00
N LYS A 102 -4.88 -9.29 -8.81
CA LYS A 102 -5.03 -8.03 -9.55
C LYS A 102 -5.19 -6.84 -8.61
N GLN A 103 -5.83 -7.07 -7.47
CA GLN A 103 -6.07 -6.06 -6.45
C GLN A 103 -4.76 -5.57 -5.82
N ALA A 104 -3.88 -6.47 -5.33
CA ALA A 104 -2.58 -6.10 -4.80
C ALA A 104 -1.77 -5.29 -5.80
N ARG A 105 -1.77 -5.69 -7.08
CA ARG A 105 -1.07 -4.99 -8.16
C ARG A 105 -1.61 -3.57 -8.38
N LEU A 106 -2.93 -3.37 -8.33
CA LEU A 106 -3.53 -2.04 -8.47
C LEU A 106 -3.22 -1.16 -7.26
N VAL A 107 -3.27 -1.70 -6.05
CA VAL A 107 -2.95 -0.99 -4.81
C VAL A 107 -1.47 -0.57 -4.82
N CYS A 108 -0.53 -1.47 -5.14
CA CYS A 108 0.88 -1.14 -5.30
C CYS A 108 1.11 -0.02 -6.31
N ARG A 109 0.48 -0.09 -7.48
CA ARG A 109 0.60 0.94 -8.53
C ARG A 109 0.10 2.30 -8.03
N SER A 110 -1.01 2.33 -7.31
CA SER A 110 -1.57 3.55 -6.74
C SER A 110 -0.64 4.16 -5.70
N PHE A 111 -0.10 3.36 -4.80
CA PHE A 111 0.85 3.82 -3.78
C PHE A 111 2.17 4.31 -4.39
N ASN A 112 2.71 3.60 -5.38
CA ASN A 112 3.91 4.02 -6.09
C ASN A 112 3.71 5.38 -6.78
N THR A 113 2.55 5.61 -7.39
CA THR A 113 2.23 6.89 -8.04
C THR A 113 2.23 8.04 -7.01
N ILE A 114 1.63 7.84 -5.84
CA ILE A 114 1.59 8.83 -4.76
C ILE A 114 3.01 9.06 -4.21
N GLY A 115 3.75 7.99 -3.94
CA GLY A 115 5.11 8.04 -3.40
C GLY A 115 6.08 8.76 -4.33
N ILE A 116 6.08 8.44 -5.62
CA ILE A 116 6.92 9.11 -6.62
C ILE A 116 6.59 10.61 -6.69
N ARG A 117 5.30 10.96 -6.69
CA ARG A 117 4.88 12.37 -6.70
C ARG A 117 5.36 13.11 -5.46
N ALA A 118 5.17 12.53 -4.28
CA ALA A 118 5.62 13.12 -3.01
C ALA A 118 7.14 13.31 -2.99
N TRP A 119 7.91 12.30 -3.46
CA TRP A 119 9.36 12.37 -3.55
C TRP A 119 9.83 13.47 -4.52
N ILE A 120 9.22 13.59 -5.69
CA ILE A 120 9.55 14.64 -6.66
C ILE A 120 9.28 16.01 -6.05
N GLN A 121 8.13 16.19 -5.39
CA GLN A 121 7.78 17.43 -4.73
C GLN A 121 8.79 17.82 -3.65
N ASP A 122 9.22 16.87 -2.83
CA ASP A 122 10.25 17.07 -1.81
C ASP A 122 11.58 17.51 -2.43
N LYS A 123 12.05 16.80 -3.45
CA LYS A 123 13.34 17.09 -4.11
C LYS A 123 13.39 18.42 -4.85
N LEU A 124 12.25 18.89 -5.33
CA LEU A 124 12.14 20.19 -5.99
C LEU A 124 11.85 21.34 -5.00
N GLY A 125 11.81 21.06 -3.70
CA GLY A 125 11.48 22.05 -2.67
C GLY A 125 10.07 22.62 -2.82
N TRP A 126 9.16 21.85 -3.43
CA TRP A 126 7.79 22.28 -3.61
C TRP A 126 7.06 22.21 -2.27
N THR A 127 6.95 23.36 -1.60
CA THR A 127 6.12 23.48 -0.41
C THR A 127 4.70 23.84 -0.82
N LYS A 128 3.74 22.99 -0.45
CA LYS A 128 2.34 23.39 -0.50
C LYS A 128 2.18 24.66 0.31
N SER A 129 1.83 25.79 -0.31
CA SER A 129 1.34 26.94 0.45
C SER A 129 0.23 26.42 1.38
N ALA A 130 0.26 26.85 2.64
CA ALA A 130 -0.63 26.40 3.70
C ALA A 130 -2.11 26.67 3.33
N ASN A 131 -2.67 25.82 2.49
CA ASN A 131 -4.04 25.85 2.06
C ASN A 131 -4.69 24.51 2.45
N PRO A 132 -5.93 24.46 2.89
CA PRO A 132 -6.58 23.39 3.65
C PRO A 132 -6.80 22.09 2.86
N PHE A 133 -5.76 21.59 2.23
CA PHE A 133 -5.81 20.47 1.27
C PHE A 133 -5.48 19.10 1.86
N ARG A 134 -5.26 18.99 3.19
CA ARG A 134 -5.06 17.66 3.82
C ARG A 134 -6.25 16.73 3.61
N GLU A 135 -7.46 17.27 3.60
CA GLU A 135 -8.66 16.49 3.30
C GLU A 135 -8.82 16.16 1.81
N ARG A 136 -8.23 16.96 0.90
CA ARG A 136 -8.26 16.70 -0.55
C ARG A 136 -7.20 15.71 -1.04
N ILE A 137 -6.15 15.39 -0.29
CA ILE A 137 -5.19 14.36 -0.73
C ILE A 137 -5.84 12.99 -0.70
N ILE A 138 -6.63 12.69 0.30
CA ILE A 138 -7.44 11.48 0.34
C ILE A 138 -8.50 11.56 -0.77
N SER A 139 -9.20 12.68 -0.92
CA SER A 139 -10.20 12.93 -1.95
C SER A 139 -9.62 12.98 -3.37
N ASN A 140 -8.42 13.51 -3.62
CA ASN A 140 -7.79 13.58 -4.95
C ASN A 140 -6.98 12.33 -5.34
N ALA A 141 -6.49 11.52 -4.41
CA ALA A 141 -6.11 10.14 -4.72
C ALA A 141 -7.29 9.38 -5.34
N TYR A 142 -8.51 9.81 -5.03
CA TYR A 142 -9.77 9.30 -5.55
C TYR A 142 -10.29 10.05 -6.78
N SER A 143 -9.79 11.23 -7.07
CA SER A 143 -10.18 12.08 -8.21
C SER A 143 -9.28 11.95 -9.44
N ILE A 144 -8.49 10.88 -9.57
CA ILE A 144 -7.86 10.51 -10.87
C ILE A 144 -8.93 10.28 -11.96
N ARG A 145 -10.18 10.48 -11.63
CA ARG A 145 -11.34 10.31 -12.52
C ARG A 145 -11.64 11.49 -13.43
N LEU A 146 -10.98 12.63 -13.29
CA LEU A 146 -11.33 13.85 -13.99
C LEU A 146 -10.13 14.49 -14.71
N LEU A 147 -9.34 13.68 -15.41
CA LEU A 147 -8.65 14.20 -16.58
C LEU A 147 -9.61 14.04 -17.75
N PRO A 148 -10.13 15.13 -18.33
CA PRO A 148 -10.85 15.05 -19.58
C PRO A 148 -9.92 14.41 -20.62
N LYS A 149 -10.46 13.48 -21.40
CA LYS A 149 -9.77 12.73 -22.45
C LYS A 149 -9.30 13.60 -23.62
N ASN A 150 -9.25 14.93 -23.50
CA ASN A 150 -8.87 15.86 -24.53
C ASN A 150 -7.94 16.92 -23.96
N HIS A 151 -6.66 16.62 -23.83
CA HIS A 151 -5.61 17.61 -24.01
C HIS A 151 -4.70 17.11 -25.14
N ASP A 152 -4.99 17.68 -26.26
CA ASP A 152 -4.21 17.67 -27.50
C ASP A 152 -2.80 18.19 -27.20
N PHE A 153 -1.80 17.29 -27.26
CA PHE A 153 -0.39 17.59 -27.07
C PHE A 153 0.25 18.24 -28.31
N SER A 154 -0.55 18.90 -29.16
CA SER A 154 -0.07 19.45 -30.42
C SER A 154 0.55 20.86 -30.36
N HIS A 155 0.82 21.43 -29.18
CA HIS A 155 1.32 22.82 -29.09
C HIS A 155 2.64 23.04 -28.34
N CYS A 156 3.53 22.07 -28.30
CA CYS A 156 4.87 22.28 -27.73
C CYS A 156 6.02 21.82 -28.63
N VAL A 157 5.92 22.15 -29.94
CA VAL A 157 7.11 22.17 -30.83
C VAL A 157 6.96 23.33 -31.78
N ARG A 158 7.46 24.51 -31.38
CA ARG A 158 8.07 25.55 -32.22
C ARG A 158 8.39 26.81 -31.42
N LYS A 159 9.57 27.03 -31.07
CA LYS A 159 10.55 28.06 -31.39
C LYS A 159 11.72 27.98 -30.43
#